data_ea70de33b8eaa4ad5ac7fe31f30929eb
#
_entry.id   ea70de33b8eaa4ad5ac7fe31f30929eb
#
_cell.length_a   1.000
_cell.length_b   1.000
_cell.length_c   1.000
_cell.angle_alpha   90.00
_cell.angle_beta   90.00
_cell.angle_gamma   90.00
#
_symmetry.space_group_name_H-M   'P 1'
#
loop_
_entity.id
_entity.type
_entity.pdbx_description
1 polymer ?
#
loop_
_entity_poly.entity_id
_entity_poly.type
_entity_poly.pdbx_seq_one_letter_code
_entity_poly.pdbx_strand_id
1 'polypeptide(L)'
;MKNSLAIGCDHRGLALKHKIASWILPPANSRFGVSLINDVGTHDSNKMDYPDIVKIFSNTIKKRTHGILICGSGFGMSIAANRHKHIRTAVCRSVKEVKIARQHNNINVLCIGADFTSFWRAKGLIRAFFLTDFEGGRHKKRLQKLSF
;
A
#
# COMPACT_ATOMS: atom_id res chain seq x y z
N MET A 1 -10.39 -14.29 -9.82
CA MET A 1 -9.91 -14.60 -8.46
C MET A 1 -10.07 -13.38 -7.58
N LYS A 2 -10.53 -13.58 -6.34
CA LYS A 2 -10.76 -12.47 -5.41
C LYS A 2 -9.42 -11.99 -4.82
N ASN A 3 -9.14 -10.69 -4.89
CA ASN A 3 -7.97 -10.08 -4.27
C ASN A 3 -8.32 -9.62 -2.86
N SER A 4 -7.38 -9.72 -1.93
CA SER A 4 -7.47 -9.08 -0.63
C SER A 4 -6.59 -7.83 -0.59
N LEU A 5 -7.03 -6.82 0.14
CA LEU A 5 -6.30 -5.60 0.42
C LEU A 5 -6.04 -5.50 1.93
N ALA A 6 -4.82 -5.27 2.32
CA ALA A 6 -4.50 -4.80 3.66
C ALA A 6 -4.33 -3.29 3.63
N ILE A 7 -4.91 -2.59 4.59
CA ILE A 7 -4.74 -1.14 4.73
C ILE A 7 -4.40 -0.80 6.19
N GLY A 8 -3.42 0.09 6.35
CA GLY A 8 -3.01 0.56 7.67
C GLY A 8 -2.55 2.01 7.62
N CYS A 9 -2.71 2.70 8.73
CA CYS A 9 -2.22 4.07 8.86
C CYS A 9 -1.84 4.39 10.31
N ASP A 10 -1.03 5.44 10.51
CA ASP A 10 -0.96 6.12 11.79
C ASP A 10 -2.09 7.16 11.92
N HIS A 11 -2.11 7.92 13.02
CA HIS A 11 -3.13 8.94 13.29
C HIS A 11 -3.22 10.02 12.20
N ARG A 12 -2.11 10.33 11.48
CA ARG A 12 -2.11 11.34 10.41
C ARG A 12 -2.75 10.83 9.13
N GLY A 13 -2.72 9.52 8.90
CA GLY A 13 -3.30 8.88 7.72
C GLY A 13 -4.77 8.52 7.84
N LEU A 14 -5.37 8.64 9.04
CA LEU A 14 -6.70 8.10 9.35
C LEU A 14 -7.81 8.60 8.42
N ALA A 15 -7.91 9.91 8.22
CA ALA A 15 -8.95 10.49 7.38
C ALA A 15 -8.83 10.04 5.91
N LEU A 16 -7.61 9.98 5.40
CA LEU A 16 -7.35 9.50 4.03
C LEU A 16 -7.63 8.00 3.91
N LYS A 17 -7.25 7.19 4.90
CA LYS A 17 -7.55 5.75 4.94
C LYS A 17 -9.04 5.48 4.83
N HIS A 18 -9.87 6.15 5.62
CA HIS A 18 -11.32 5.96 5.60
C HIS A 18 -11.91 6.26 4.21
N LYS A 19 -11.51 7.37 3.59
CA LYS A 19 -11.96 7.73 2.23
C LYS A 19 -11.53 6.69 1.20
N ILE A 20 -10.30 6.17 1.30
CA ILE A 20 -9.78 5.14 0.39
C ILE A 20 -10.53 3.82 0.57
N ALA A 21 -10.69 3.34 1.80
CA ALA A 21 -11.37 2.09 2.08
C ALA A 21 -12.82 2.09 1.57
N SER A 22 -13.58 3.15 1.86
CA SER A 22 -14.95 3.32 1.37
C SER A 22 -15.03 3.43 -0.15
N TRP A 23 -14.00 3.98 -0.80
CA TRP A 23 -13.98 4.08 -2.25
C TRP A 23 -13.61 2.76 -2.94
N ILE A 24 -12.73 1.94 -2.35
CA ILE A 24 -12.32 0.65 -2.93
C ILE A 24 -13.43 -0.40 -2.77
N LEU A 25 -14.07 -0.45 -1.63
CA LEU A 25 -15.13 -1.42 -1.31
C LEU A 25 -16.45 -0.67 -0.99
N PRO A 26 -17.11 -0.07 -1.98
CA PRO A 26 -18.43 0.52 -1.78
C PRO A 26 -19.49 -0.59 -1.59
N PRO A 27 -20.62 -0.28 -0.93
CA PRO A 27 -21.64 -1.29 -0.62
C PRO A 27 -22.16 -2.10 -1.81
N ALA A 28 -22.23 -1.49 -3.00
CA ALA A 28 -22.79 -2.11 -4.19
C ALA A 28 -21.79 -2.91 -5.03
N ASN A 29 -20.53 -2.44 -5.14
CA ASN A 29 -19.53 -3.06 -6.03
C ASN A 29 -18.11 -2.82 -5.55
N SER A 30 -17.29 -3.86 -5.49
CA SER A 30 -15.87 -3.73 -5.21
C SER A 30 -15.10 -3.22 -6.43
N ARG A 31 -14.03 -2.45 -6.18
CA ARG A 31 -13.07 -2.02 -7.22
C ARG A 31 -11.87 -2.96 -7.25
N PHE A 32 -11.26 -3.08 -8.42
CA PHE A 32 -10.02 -3.86 -8.63
C PHE A 32 -10.13 -5.35 -8.24
N GLY A 33 -11.35 -5.90 -8.17
CA GLY A 33 -11.58 -7.27 -7.74
C GLY A 33 -11.29 -7.50 -6.25
N VAL A 34 -11.18 -6.44 -5.46
CA VAL A 34 -10.99 -6.54 -3.99
C VAL A 34 -12.30 -6.97 -3.35
N SER A 35 -12.29 -8.11 -2.68
CA SER A 35 -13.47 -8.65 -1.98
C SER A 35 -13.39 -8.52 -0.46
N LEU A 36 -12.21 -8.20 0.07
CA LEU A 36 -11.94 -8.07 1.49
C LEU A 36 -10.90 -6.99 1.73
N ILE A 37 -11.19 -6.10 2.68
CA ILE A 37 -10.21 -5.16 3.23
C ILE A 37 -9.89 -5.58 4.66
N ASN A 38 -8.62 -5.88 4.92
CA ASN A 38 -8.08 -6.06 6.26
C ASN A 38 -7.57 -4.69 6.74
N ASP A 39 -8.39 -3.97 7.48
CA ASP A 39 -8.00 -2.71 8.12
C ASP A 39 -7.29 -3.01 9.45
N VAL A 40 -5.99 -2.77 9.50
CA VAL A 40 -5.14 -3.03 10.66
C VAL A 40 -4.96 -1.82 11.58
N GLY A 41 -5.67 -0.74 11.32
CA GLY A 41 -5.65 0.47 12.16
C GLY A 41 -4.74 1.59 11.57
N THR A 42 -4.54 2.73 12.28
CA THR A 42 -5.27 3.00 13.52
C THR A 42 -6.77 3.23 13.24
N HIS A 43 -7.60 3.13 14.28
CA HIS A 43 -9.04 3.34 14.20
C HIS A 43 -9.50 4.64 14.87
N ASP A 44 -8.60 5.33 15.55
CA ASP A 44 -8.83 6.60 16.20
C ASP A 44 -7.69 7.60 15.93
N SER A 45 -7.84 8.83 16.42
CA SER A 45 -6.88 9.93 16.23
C SER A 45 -5.77 9.98 17.30
N ASN A 46 -5.71 9.02 18.21
CA ASN A 46 -4.67 8.97 19.22
C ASN A 46 -3.29 8.79 18.56
N LYS A 47 -2.29 9.45 19.12
CA LYS A 47 -0.92 9.32 18.63
C LYS A 47 -0.49 7.85 18.71
N MET A 48 0.01 7.33 17.60
CA MET A 48 0.47 5.96 17.49
C MET A 48 1.77 5.92 16.69
N ASP A 49 2.67 5.08 17.11
CA ASP A 49 3.93 4.88 16.41
C ASP A 49 3.72 4.00 15.19
N TYR A 50 4.10 4.53 14.02
CA TYR A 50 3.92 3.84 12.75
C TYR A 50 4.58 2.45 12.67
N PRO A 51 5.72 2.15 13.35
CA PRO A 51 6.30 0.81 13.30
C PRO A 51 5.40 -0.26 13.90
N ASP A 52 4.59 0.06 14.91
CA ASP A 52 3.66 -0.89 15.52
C ASP A 52 2.55 -1.29 14.55
N ILE A 53 2.02 -0.32 13.80
CA ILE A 53 1.08 -0.60 12.72
C ILE A 53 1.71 -1.48 11.66
N VAL A 54 2.93 -1.17 11.23
CA VAL A 54 3.62 -1.96 10.20
C VAL A 54 3.87 -3.40 10.65
N LYS A 55 4.19 -3.63 11.92
CA LYS A 55 4.37 -4.97 12.50
C LYS A 55 3.08 -5.80 12.36
N ILE A 56 1.93 -5.24 12.73
CA ILE A 56 0.63 -5.92 12.57
C ILE A 56 0.31 -6.12 11.09
N PHE A 57 0.49 -5.08 10.28
CA PHE A 57 0.23 -5.08 8.85
C PHE A 57 1.03 -6.16 8.12
N SER A 58 2.30 -6.36 8.46
CA SER A 58 3.17 -7.32 7.79
C SER A 58 2.63 -8.75 7.84
N ASN A 59 1.94 -9.11 8.93
CA ASN A 59 1.32 -10.43 9.10
C ASN A 59 0.10 -10.65 8.17
N THR A 60 -0.47 -9.58 7.63
CA THR A 60 -1.63 -9.67 6.71
C THR A 60 -1.22 -9.78 5.25
N ILE A 61 0.02 -9.40 4.90
CA ILE A 61 0.52 -9.45 3.52
C ILE A 61 0.94 -10.88 3.15
N LYS A 62 0.11 -11.54 2.35
CA LYS A 62 0.35 -12.88 1.80
C LYS A 62 0.51 -12.81 0.29
N LYS A 63 0.78 -13.94 -0.36
CA LYS A 63 1.13 -14.05 -1.80
C LYS A 63 0.20 -13.29 -2.78
N ARG A 64 -1.06 -13.06 -2.42
CA ARG A 64 -2.04 -12.36 -3.29
C ARG A 64 -2.67 -11.15 -2.61
N THR A 65 -2.05 -10.65 -1.55
CA THR A 65 -2.53 -9.48 -0.84
C THR A 65 -1.77 -8.26 -1.31
N HIS A 66 -2.51 -7.26 -1.78
CA HIS A 66 -1.98 -5.92 -1.99
C HIS A 66 -2.09 -5.12 -0.69
N GLY A 67 -1.18 -4.19 -0.49
CA GLY A 67 -1.16 -3.37 0.71
C GLY A 67 -1.14 -1.87 0.44
N ILE A 68 -1.76 -1.10 1.32
CA ILE A 68 -1.67 0.36 1.35
C ILE A 68 -1.31 0.79 2.78
N LEU A 69 -0.23 1.54 2.92
CA LEU A 69 0.20 2.14 4.18
C LEU A 69 0.18 3.67 4.07
N ILE A 70 -0.33 4.33 5.09
CA ILE A 70 -0.53 5.78 5.08
C ILE A 70 -0.01 6.38 6.40
N CYS A 71 0.91 7.33 6.30
CA CYS A 71 1.27 8.19 7.43
C CYS A 71 1.41 9.64 6.96
N GLY A 72 1.96 10.52 7.75
CA GLY A 72 2.13 11.92 7.34
C GLY A 72 2.93 12.06 6.05
N SER A 73 4.16 11.53 5.99
CA SER A 73 5.04 11.63 4.82
C SER A 73 5.07 10.38 3.93
N GLY A 74 4.72 9.23 4.48
CA GLY A 74 4.90 7.90 3.86
C GLY A 74 6.27 7.28 4.10
N PHE A 75 7.28 8.08 4.48
CA PHE A 75 8.66 7.59 4.58
C PHE A 75 8.86 6.58 5.69
N GLY A 76 8.43 6.89 6.91
CA GLY A 76 8.59 5.99 8.06
C GLY A 76 7.92 4.63 7.84
N MET A 77 6.69 4.63 7.36
CA MET A 77 5.96 3.40 6.99
C MET A 77 6.72 2.58 5.94
N SER A 78 7.28 3.24 4.92
CA SER A 78 8.06 2.58 3.87
C SER A 78 9.34 1.95 4.41
N ILE A 79 10.08 2.67 5.26
CA ILE A 79 11.31 2.15 5.88
C ILE A 79 10.99 0.93 6.74
N ALA A 80 9.98 1.03 7.61
CA ALA A 80 9.59 -0.07 8.49
C ALA A 80 9.09 -1.30 7.70
N ALA A 81 8.24 -1.08 6.70
CA ALA A 81 7.66 -2.17 5.90
C ALA A 81 8.71 -2.93 5.08
N ASN A 82 9.70 -2.25 4.51
CA ASN A 82 10.79 -2.90 3.76
C ASN A 82 11.75 -3.72 4.64
N ARG A 83 11.64 -3.68 5.97
CA ARG A 83 12.36 -4.61 6.87
C ARG A 83 11.81 -6.04 6.82
N HIS A 84 10.62 -6.22 6.28
CA HIS A 84 9.98 -7.53 6.13
C HIS A 84 10.25 -8.08 4.72
N LYS A 85 10.97 -9.21 4.62
CA LYS A 85 11.43 -9.81 3.34
C LYS A 85 10.36 -10.01 2.27
N HIS A 86 9.12 -10.25 2.66
CA HIS A 86 7.99 -10.47 1.75
C HIS A 86 7.30 -9.18 1.31
N ILE A 87 7.68 -8.03 1.86
CA ILE A 87 7.14 -6.71 1.51
C ILE A 87 8.13 -5.97 0.62
N ARG A 88 7.62 -5.44 -0.46
CA ARG A 88 8.32 -4.47 -1.31
C ARG A 88 7.42 -3.26 -1.42
N THR A 89 7.84 -2.19 -0.79
CA THR A 89 7.05 -0.96 -0.78
C THR A 89 7.85 0.24 -1.27
N ALA A 90 7.14 1.17 -1.88
CA ALA A 90 7.68 2.47 -2.27
C ALA A 90 6.70 3.58 -1.89
N VAL A 91 7.26 4.76 -1.55
CA VAL A 91 6.49 6.00 -1.43
C VAL A 91 6.39 6.60 -2.81
N CYS A 92 5.16 6.75 -3.33
CA CYS A 92 4.93 7.32 -4.65
C CYS A 92 4.02 8.54 -4.56
N ARG A 93 4.38 9.60 -5.28
CA ARG A 93 3.64 10.86 -5.34
C ARG A 93 3.00 11.14 -6.70
N SER A 94 3.36 10.33 -7.70
CA SER A 94 2.81 10.43 -9.05
C SER A 94 2.42 9.05 -9.61
N VAL A 95 1.48 9.05 -10.55
CA VAL A 95 1.06 7.85 -11.27
C VAL A 95 2.25 7.21 -12.02
N LYS A 96 3.16 8.04 -12.55
CA LYS A 96 4.36 7.56 -13.23
C LYS A 96 5.27 6.77 -12.30
N GLU A 97 5.51 7.29 -11.08
CA GLU A 97 6.32 6.58 -10.08
C GLU A 97 5.70 5.24 -9.69
N VAL A 98 4.38 5.20 -9.46
CA VAL A 98 3.69 3.94 -9.15
C VAL A 98 3.85 2.91 -10.27
N LYS A 99 3.66 3.34 -11.53
CA LYS A 99 3.84 2.46 -12.68
C LYS A 99 5.25 1.89 -12.73
N ILE A 100 6.27 2.72 -12.60
CA ILE A 100 7.68 2.28 -12.58
C ILE A 100 7.93 1.33 -11.41
N ALA A 101 7.46 1.64 -10.22
CA ALA A 101 7.64 0.79 -9.04
C ALA A 101 6.93 -0.57 -9.19
N ARG A 102 5.78 -0.62 -9.86
CA ARG A 102 5.11 -1.87 -10.20
C ARG A 102 5.88 -2.65 -11.28
N GLN A 103 6.17 -2.01 -12.40
CA GLN A 103 6.82 -2.64 -13.56
C GLN A 103 8.21 -3.19 -13.23
N HIS A 104 9.03 -2.41 -12.51
CA HIS A 104 10.42 -2.76 -12.26
C HIS A 104 10.65 -3.50 -10.94
N ASN A 105 9.92 -3.12 -9.88
CA ASN A 105 10.18 -3.62 -8.52
C ASN A 105 9.06 -4.51 -7.98
N ASN A 106 7.99 -4.70 -8.76
CA ASN A 106 6.85 -5.53 -8.36
C ASN A 106 6.42 -5.23 -6.91
N ILE A 107 6.28 -3.93 -6.58
CA ILE A 107 5.84 -3.55 -5.23
C ILE A 107 4.49 -4.19 -4.93
N ASN A 108 4.34 -4.78 -3.76
CA ASN A 108 3.09 -5.33 -3.27
C ASN A 108 2.43 -4.46 -2.21
N VAL A 109 3.11 -3.38 -1.80
CA VAL A 109 2.60 -2.37 -0.87
C VAL A 109 2.89 -0.98 -1.43
N LEU A 110 1.89 -0.12 -1.41
CA LEU A 110 2.01 1.30 -1.77
C LEU A 110 1.99 2.15 -0.50
N CYS A 111 3.02 2.95 -0.26
CA CYS A 111 3.04 3.94 0.81
C CYS A 111 2.59 5.31 0.29
N ILE A 112 1.69 5.97 1.05
CA ILE A 112 1.14 7.28 0.73
C ILE A 112 1.39 8.23 1.90
N GLY A 113 1.91 9.43 1.61
CA GLY A 113 2.01 10.52 2.56
C GLY A 113 0.74 11.37 2.55
N ALA A 114 -0.04 11.34 3.62
CA ALA A 114 -1.31 12.07 3.72
C ALA A 114 -1.14 13.59 3.64
N ASP A 115 0.00 14.12 4.09
CA ASP A 115 0.29 15.55 4.04
C ASP A 115 0.54 16.08 2.62
N PHE A 116 0.88 15.19 1.68
CA PHE A 116 1.25 15.53 0.32
C PHE A 116 0.27 15.00 -0.74
N THR A 117 -0.75 14.26 -0.32
CA THR A 117 -1.61 13.52 -1.25
C THR A 117 -3.08 13.74 -0.94
N SER A 118 -3.76 14.49 -1.79
CA SER A 118 -5.22 14.60 -1.72
C SER A 118 -5.89 13.26 -2.04
N PHE A 119 -7.13 13.08 -1.61
CA PHE A 119 -7.91 11.87 -1.94
C PHE A 119 -8.02 11.64 -3.46
N TRP A 120 -8.21 12.69 -4.24
CA TRP A 120 -8.27 12.60 -5.70
C TRP A 120 -6.98 12.09 -6.31
N ARG A 121 -5.83 12.57 -5.84
CA ARG A 121 -4.52 12.07 -6.25
C ARG A 121 -4.33 10.62 -5.81
N ALA A 122 -4.68 10.28 -4.57
CA ALA A 122 -4.60 8.92 -4.05
C ALA A 122 -5.37 7.91 -4.92
N LYS A 123 -6.55 8.27 -5.43
CA LYS A 123 -7.30 7.41 -6.37
C LYS A 123 -6.51 7.09 -7.64
N GLY A 124 -5.80 8.07 -8.19
CA GLY A 124 -4.93 7.86 -9.36
C GLY A 124 -3.77 6.92 -9.06
N LEU A 125 -3.08 7.12 -7.91
CA LEU A 125 -1.99 6.26 -7.47
C LEU A 125 -2.45 4.82 -7.27
N ILE A 126 -3.56 4.64 -6.56
CA ILE A 126 -4.12 3.30 -6.26
C ILE A 126 -4.58 2.60 -7.53
N ARG A 127 -5.22 3.31 -8.45
CA ARG A 127 -5.59 2.75 -9.74
C ARG A 127 -4.38 2.25 -10.51
N ALA A 128 -3.30 3.04 -10.58
CA ALA A 128 -2.06 2.60 -11.22
C ALA A 128 -1.44 1.39 -10.50
N PHE A 129 -1.49 1.37 -9.17
CA PHE A 129 -0.95 0.28 -8.37
C PHE A 129 -1.63 -1.07 -8.65
N PHE A 130 -2.95 -1.10 -8.80
CA PHE A 130 -3.69 -2.32 -9.09
C PHE A 130 -3.67 -2.74 -10.56
N LEU A 131 -3.58 -1.78 -11.49
CA LEU A 131 -3.72 -2.04 -12.92
C LEU A 131 -2.39 -2.15 -13.68
N THR A 132 -1.25 -1.99 -13.00
CA THR A 132 0.07 -2.10 -13.64
C THR A 132 0.71 -3.43 -13.28
N ASP A 133 1.04 -4.22 -14.30
CA ASP A 133 1.69 -5.51 -14.14
C ASP A 133 3.20 -5.39 -13.98
N PHE A 134 3.82 -6.43 -13.44
CA PHE A 134 5.26 -6.57 -13.36
C PHE A 134 5.84 -7.00 -14.70
N GLU A 135 6.85 -6.30 -15.21
CA GLU A 135 7.48 -6.61 -16.49
C GLU A 135 8.31 -7.91 -16.50
N GLY A 136 8.77 -8.37 -15.34
CA GLY A 136 9.59 -9.57 -15.27
C GLY A 136 11.00 -9.38 -15.86
N GLY A 137 11.46 -10.34 -16.65
CA GLY A 137 12.73 -10.27 -17.36
C GLY A 137 13.94 -9.93 -16.45
N ARG A 138 14.73 -8.93 -16.84
CA ARG A 138 15.89 -8.43 -16.06
C ARG A 138 15.53 -7.99 -14.64
N HIS A 139 14.30 -7.48 -14.45
CA HIS A 139 13.83 -7.01 -13.14
C HIS A 139 13.59 -8.19 -12.18
N LYS A 140 13.09 -9.33 -12.68
CA LYS A 140 12.92 -10.55 -11.87
C LYS A 140 14.25 -11.02 -11.27
N LYS A 141 15.32 -11.04 -12.06
CA LYS A 141 16.67 -11.40 -11.59
C LYS A 141 17.16 -10.46 -10.48
N ARG A 142 16.88 -9.17 -10.59
CA ARG A 142 17.24 -8.16 -9.55
C ARG A 142 16.47 -8.38 -8.27
N LEU A 143 15.15 -8.65 -8.36
CA LEU A 143 14.32 -8.92 -7.17
C LEU A 143 14.77 -10.17 -6.42
N GLN A 144 15.21 -11.22 -7.14
CA GLN A 144 15.75 -12.43 -6.50
C GLN A 144 16.98 -12.16 -5.65
N LYS A 145 17.75 -11.11 -5.95
CA LYS A 145 18.93 -10.70 -5.18
C LYS A 145 18.61 -9.86 -3.95
N LEU A 146 17.34 -9.51 -3.72
CA LEU A 146 16.91 -8.77 -2.52
C LEU A 146 16.60 -9.69 -1.32
N SER A 147 16.83 -10.98 -1.44
CA SER A 147 16.57 -11.96 -0.37
C SER A 147 17.74 -12.12 0.61
N PHE A 148 18.27 -11.00 1.10
CA PHE A 148 19.29 -10.98 2.17
C PHE A 148 18.70 -10.57 3.51
#